data_ed1cd7f9b0461e9943803b857528f95c
#
_entry.id   ed1cd7f9b0461e9943803b857528f95c
#
_cell.length_a   1.000
_cell.length_b   1.000
_cell.length_c   1.000
_cell.angle_alpha   90.00
_cell.angle_beta   90.00
_cell.angle_gamma   90.00
#
_symmetry.space_group_name_H-M   'P 1'
#
loop_
_entity.id
_entity.type
_entity.pdbx_description
1 polymer ?
#
loop_
_entity_poly.entity_id
_entity_poly.type
_entity_poly.pdbx_seq_one_letter_code
_entity_poly.pdbx_strand_id
1 'polypeptide(L)'
;MRKLLCLIGLLTPNIFANDLPTDGAFQINHPNGKLYLKGELKNDEKEGTWEFYYDNGQLQAVEKYSDGRAVGIWKYYEENGRLIKKID
;
A
#
# COMPACT_ATOMS: atom_id res chain seq x y z
N MET A 1 9.81 -5.85 8.23
CA MET A 1 9.58 -4.63 8.99
C MET A 1 10.37 -3.45 8.44
N ARG A 2 11.67 -3.55 8.43
CA ARG A 2 12.49 -2.45 7.92
C ARG A 2 12.32 -2.21 6.43
N LYS A 3 11.85 -3.21 5.70
CA LYS A 3 11.64 -3.10 4.27
C LYS A 3 10.72 -1.95 3.91
N LEU A 4 9.63 -1.82 4.66
CA LEU A 4 8.67 -0.76 4.37
C LEU A 4 9.29 0.60 4.60
N LEU A 5 10.05 0.74 5.68
CA LEU A 5 10.69 2.00 6.01
C LEU A 5 11.73 2.37 4.96
N CYS A 6 12.52 1.40 4.50
CA CYS A 6 13.52 1.66 3.48
C CYS A 6 12.88 2.11 2.18
N LEU A 7 11.79 1.46 1.79
CA LEU A 7 11.08 1.82 0.56
C LEU A 7 10.58 3.25 0.63
N ILE A 8 9.99 3.62 1.75
CA ILE A 8 9.46 4.96 1.93
C ILE A 8 10.59 5.98 1.92
N GLY A 9 11.71 5.64 2.53
CA GLY A 9 12.86 6.51 2.53
C GLY A 9 13.39 6.82 1.14
N LEU A 10 13.31 5.86 0.24
CA LEU A 10 13.72 6.08 -1.14
C LEU A 10 12.78 7.01 -1.87
N LEU A 11 11.48 6.94 -1.57
CA LEU A 11 10.47 7.76 -2.24
C LEU A 11 10.40 9.17 -1.64
N THR A 12 10.72 9.30 -0.36
CA THR A 12 10.61 10.58 0.35
C THR A 12 11.85 10.78 1.19
N PRO A 13 12.96 11.20 0.57
CA PRO A 13 14.25 11.24 1.25
C PRO A 13 14.30 12.16 2.47
N ASN A 14 13.33 13.06 2.62
CA ASN A 14 13.30 13.96 3.77
C ASN A 14 12.55 13.41 4.96
N ILE A 15 12.02 12.19 4.86
CA ILE A 15 11.29 11.56 5.95
C ILE A 15 12.21 10.62 6.71
N PHE A 16 12.24 10.80 8.02
CA PHE A 16 13.04 9.95 8.89
C PHE A 16 12.17 8.82 9.44
N ALA A 17 12.80 7.74 9.88
CA ALA A 17 12.07 6.56 10.35
C ALA A 17 11.09 6.90 11.47
N ASN A 18 11.47 7.82 12.36
CA ASN A 18 10.62 8.17 13.49
C ASN A 18 9.46 9.08 13.10
N ASP A 19 9.43 9.55 11.84
CA ASP A 19 8.31 10.34 11.34
C ASP A 19 7.24 9.47 10.71
N LEU A 20 7.48 8.17 10.56
CA LEU A 20 6.55 7.25 9.92
C LEU A 20 5.64 6.64 10.96
N PRO A 21 4.37 6.45 10.62
CA PRO A 21 3.44 5.84 11.57
C PRO A 21 3.77 4.38 11.79
N THR A 22 3.54 3.90 13.01
CA THR A 22 3.59 2.48 13.32
C THR A 22 2.19 1.92 13.45
N ASP A 23 1.22 2.79 13.69
CA ASP A 23 -0.19 2.44 13.81
C ASP A 23 -1.02 3.44 13.03
N GLY A 24 -2.14 2.95 12.51
CA GLY A 24 -3.14 3.81 11.90
C GLY A 24 -3.01 3.92 10.40
N ALA A 25 -3.76 4.86 9.84
CA ALA A 25 -3.85 5.05 8.40
C ALA A 25 -2.50 5.45 7.81
N PHE A 26 -2.20 4.90 6.64
CA PHE A 26 -0.93 5.14 5.97
C PHE A 26 -1.20 5.28 4.48
N GLN A 27 -0.61 6.28 3.85
CA GLN A 27 -0.76 6.43 2.40
C GLN A 27 0.44 7.13 1.79
N ILE A 28 0.68 6.82 0.52
CA ILE A 28 1.76 7.40 -0.26
C ILE A 28 1.17 7.82 -1.60
N ASN A 29 1.66 8.93 -2.14
CA ASN A 29 1.23 9.41 -3.44
C ASN A 29 2.29 9.15 -4.50
N HIS A 30 1.83 9.03 -5.75
CA HIS A 30 2.73 9.07 -6.91
C HIS A 30 3.38 10.45 -7.01
N PRO A 31 4.48 10.57 -7.75
CA PRO A 31 5.09 11.88 -7.97
C PRO A 31 4.13 12.91 -8.57
N ASN A 32 3.10 12.47 -9.31
CA ASN A 32 2.13 13.38 -9.90
C ASN A 32 1.07 13.85 -8.89
N GLY A 33 1.21 13.43 -7.61
CA GLY A 33 0.30 13.85 -6.56
C GLY A 33 -0.90 12.94 -6.35
N LYS A 34 -1.14 12.01 -7.26
CA LYS A 34 -2.27 11.08 -7.11
C LYS A 34 -1.91 9.95 -6.17
N LEU A 35 -2.91 9.42 -5.50
CA LEU A 35 -2.72 8.36 -4.53
C LEU A 35 -2.09 7.13 -5.17
N TYR A 36 -1.02 6.62 -4.56
CA TYR A 36 -0.37 5.41 -5.01
C TYR A 36 -0.84 4.20 -4.21
N LEU A 37 -0.83 4.33 -2.88
CA LEU A 37 -1.31 3.24 -2.04
C LEU A 37 -1.88 3.80 -0.76
N LYS A 38 -2.77 3.02 -0.14
CA LYS A 38 -3.26 3.33 1.19
C LYS A 38 -3.61 2.04 1.91
N GLY A 39 -3.48 2.08 3.23
CA GLY A 39 -3.79 0.95 4.07
C GLY A 39 -3.67 1.35 5.52
N GLU A 40 -3.52 0.36 6.37
CA GLU A 40 -3.37 0.58 7.79
C GLU A 40 -2.17 -0.20 8.30
N LEU A 41 -1.50 0.38 9.29
CA LEU A 41 -0.41 -0.28 9.99
C LEU A 41 -0.83 -0.53 11.44
N LYS A 42 -0.37 -1.64 11.96
CA LYS A 42 -0.56 -2.00 13.35
C LYS A 42 0.74 -2.63 13.83
N ASN A 43 1.41 -1.97 14.76
CA ASN A 43 2.71 -2.41 15.25
C ASN A 43 3.68 -2.66 14.10
N ASP A 44 3.78 -1.69 13.17
CA ASP A 44 4.66 -1.76 12.00
C ASP A 44 4.27 -2.83 10.99
N GLU A 45 3.13 -3.47 11.14
CA GLU A 45 2.70 -4.52 10.22
C GLU A 45 1.44 -4.11 9.49
N LYS A 46 1.29 -4.61 8.27
CA LYS A 46 0.10 -4.33 7.50
C LYS A 46 -1.12 -4.97 8.14
N GLU A 47 -2.21 -4.22 8.13
CA GLU A 47 -3.46 -4.68 8.70
C GLU A 47 -4.61 -4.23 7.80
N GLY A 48 -5.61 -5.10 7.63
CA GLY A 48 -6.80 -4.75 6.88
C GLY A 48 -6.56 -4.69 5.39
N THR A 49 -7.34 -3.86 4.72
CA THR A 49 -7.32 -3.77 3.27
C THR A 49 -6.27 -2.75 2.82
N TRP A 50 -5.44 -3.16 1.87
CA TRP A 50 -4.44 -2.30 1.25
C TRP A 50 -4.79 -2.16 -0.22
N GLU A 51 -4.87 -0.91 -0.70
CA GLU A 51 -5.23 -0.60 -2.07
C GLU A 51 -4.08 0.11 -2.74
N PHE A 52 -3.80 -0.32 -3.98
CA PHE A 52 -2.73 0.24 -4.79
C PHE A 52 -3.36 0.81 -6.05
N TYR A 53 -2.84 1.93 -6.52
CA TYR A 53 -3.41 2.64 -7.67
C TYR A 53 -2.33 2.93 -8.69
N TYR A 54 -2.71 2.83 -9.95
CA TYR A 54 -1.87 3.31 -11.04
C TYR A 54 -1.78 4.83 -10.98
N ASP A 55 -0.81 5.41 -11.70
CA ASP A 55 -0.65 6.85 -11.70
C ASP A 55 -1.77 7.57 -12.47
N ASN A 56 -2.61 6.83 -13.18
CA ASN A 56 -3.80 7.40 -13.82
C ASN A 56 -5.01 7.41 -12.88
N GLY A 57 -4.84 6.93 -11.63
CA GLY A 57 -5.91 6.93 -10.64
C GLY A 57 -6.74 5.65 -10.60
N GLN A 58 -6.52 4.73 -11.53
CA GLN A 58 -7.25 3.47 -11.54
C GLN A 58 -6.70 2.50 -10.50
N LEU A 59 -7.58 1.72 -9.91
CA LEU A 59 -7.20 0.71 -8.93
C LEU A 59 -6.32 -0.34 -9.60
N GLN A 60 -5.18 -0.63 -8.98
CA GLN A 60 -4.21 -1.59 -9.48
C GLN A 60 -4.32 -2.92 -8.74
N ALA A 61 -4.47 -2.87 -7.43
CA ALA A 61 -4.49 -4.08 -6.63
C ALA A 61 -5.23 -3.83 -5.32
N VAL A 62 -5.85 -4.88 -4.82
CA VAL A 62 -6.44 -4.90 -3.48
C VAL A 62 -5.87 -6.10 -2.77
N GLU A 63 -5.26 -5.86 -1.64
CA GLU A 63 -4.66 -6.90 -0.81
C GLU A 63 -5.26 -6.82 0.58
N LYS A 64 -5.25 -7.94 1.29
CA LYS A 64 -5.78 -7.98 2.65
C LYS A 64 -4.80 -8.66 3.57
N TYR A 65 -4.68 -8.10 4.76
CA TYR A 65 -3.73 -8.58 5.75
C TYR A 65 -4.39 -8.68 7.13
N SER A 66 -3.88 -9.60 7.92
CA SER A 66 -4.21 -9.70 9.33
C SER A 66 -2.91 -9.99 10.07
N ASP A 67 -2.53 -9.08 10.97
CA ASP A 67 -1.29 -9.20 11.72
C ASP A 67 -0.09 -9.44 10.81
N GLY A 68 -0.03 -8.71 9.70
CA GLY A 68 1.06 -8.78 8.75
C GLY A 68 0.98 -9.94 7.77
N ARG A 69 0.00 -10.81 7.89
CA ARG A 69 -0.13 -11.98 7.04
C ARG A 69 -1.18 -11.77 5.97
N ALA A 70 -0.91 -12.28 4.78
CA ALA A 70 -1.87 -12.23 3.69
C ALA A 70 -3.10 -13.07 4.02
N VAL A 71 -4.28 -12.48 3.88
CA VAL A 71 -5.54 -13.20 4.11
C VAL A 71 -6.56 -12.77 3.06
N GLY A 72 -7.61 -13.57 2.95
CA GLY A 72 -8.75 -13.23 2.11
C GLY A 72 -8.41 -13.27 0.64
N ILE A 73 -9.22 -12.56 -0.13
CA ILE A 73 -9.12 -12.56 -1.60
C ILE A 73 -8.37 -11.32 -2.04
N TRP A 74 -7.34 -11.52 -2.86
CA TRP A 74 -6.54 -10.45 -3.44
C TRP A 74 -6.93 -10.31 -4.90
N LYS A 75 -6.98 -9.05 -5.39
CA LYS A 75 -7.38 -8.75 -6.76
C LYS A 75 -6.37 -7.85 -7.43
N TYR A 76 -6.18 -8.06 -8.73
CA TYR A 76 -5.26 -7.25 -9.54
C TYR A 76 -5.99 -6.80 -10.79
N TYR A 77 -5.73 -5.57 -11.23
CA TYR A 77 -6.46 -4.95 -12.32
C TYR A 77 -5.50 -4.34 -13.34
N GLU A 78 -5.95 -4.26 -14.59
CA GLU A 78 -5.24 -3.52 -15.63
C GLU A 78 -5.50 -2.03 -15.46
N GLU A 79 -4.71 -1.22 -16.16
CA GLU A 79 -4.87 0.24 -16.09
C GLU A 79 -6.23 0.72 -16.53
N ASN A 80 -6.93 -0.06 -17.38
CA ASN A 80 -8.27 0.28 -17.82
C ASN A 80 -9.35 -0.17 -16.84
N GLY A 81 -8.97 -0.79 -15.72
CA GLY A 81 -9.92 -1.22 -14.70
C GLY A 81 -10.37 -2.66 -14.82
N ARG A 82 -9.90 -3.39 -15.81
CA ARG A 82 -10.32 -4.79 -16.01
C ARG A 82 -9.58 -5.69 -15.01
N LEU A 83 -10.35 -6.58 -14.39
CA LEU A 83 -9.76 -7.55 -13.45
C LEU A 83 -8.88 -8.53 -14.20
N ILE A 84 -7.61 -8.61 -13.80
CA ILE A 84 -6.65 -9.54 -14.41
C ILE A 84 -6.61 -10.84 -13.65
N LYS A 85 -6.53 -10.73 -12.32
CA LYS A 85 -6.20 -11.88 -11.50
C LYS A 85 -6.83 -11.76 -10.13
N LYS A 86 -7.26 -12.89 -9.60
CA LYS A 86 -7.82 -12.97 -8.27
C LYS A 86 -7.18 -14.15 -7.55
N ILE A 87 -6.72 -13.90 -6.32
CA ILE A 87 -6.05 -14.91 -5.53
C ILE A 87 -6.78 -15.05 -4.21
N ASP A 88 -7.08 -16.28 -3.83
CA ASP A 88 -7.74 -16.57 -2.56
C ASP A 88 -6.73 -16.87 -1.46
#